data_7dbd9f2229b959c5223705e954fe6ce5
#
_entry.id   7dbd9f2229b959c5223705e954fe6ce5
#
_cell.length_a   1.000
_cell.length_b   1.000
_cell.length_c   1.000
_cell.angle_alpha   90.00
_cell.angle_beta   90.00
_cell.angle_gamma   90.00
#
_symmetry.space_group_name_H-M   'P 1'
#
loop_
_entity.id
_entity.type
_entity.pdbx_description
1 polymer ?
#
loop_
_entity_poly.entity_id
_entity_poly.type
_entity_poly.pdbx_seq_one_letter_code
_entity_poly.pdbx_strand_id
1 'polypeptide(L)'
;WNDKLDTTYQIFDFFYKNKKTIDLLYKANLQFFLVDNILINFNYKKDDPNIIAYSKVMVAYLVFGLCDEWYKRGMVESPEEILAVIKQQKSN
;
A
#
# COMPACT_ATOMS: atom_id res chain seq x y z
N TRP A 1 14.55 3.38 4.17
CA TRP A 1 13.11 3.69 4.12
C TRP A 1 12.73 4.75 3.09
N ASN A 2 13.69 5.62 2.66
CA ASN A 2 13.37 6.66 1.69
C ASN A 2 12.83 6.07 0.38
N ASP A 3 13.49 5.04 -0.16
CA ASP A 3 13.03 4.37 -1.38
C ASP A 3 11.66 3.72 -1.16
N LYS A 4 11.45 3.13 0.01
CA LYS A 4 10.16 2.52 0.37
C LYS A 4 9.06 3.56 0.51
N LEU A 5 9.40 4.75 1.03
CA LEU A 5 8.43 5.84 1.15
C LEU A 5 8.02 6.36 -0.23
N ASP A 6 8.98 6.47 -1.16
CA ASP A 6 8.68 6.88 -2.52
C ASP A 6 7.75 5.88 -3.21
N THR A 7 8.04 4.59 -3.09
CA THR A 7 7.20 3.53 -3.64
C THR A 7 5.82 3.54 -2.99
N THR A 8 5.78 3.72 -1.67
CA THR A 8 4.52 3.78 -0.93
C THR A 8 3.68 4.96 -1.39
N TYR A 9 4.30 6.13 -1.59
CA TYR A 9 3.59 7.29 -2.11
C TYR A 9 2.96 7.00 -3.48
N GLN A 10 3.72 6.33 -4.37
CA GLN A 10 3.22 5.98 -5.69
C GLN A 10 2.00 5.06 -5.61
N ILE A 11 1.99 4.14 -4.64
CA ILE A 11 0.86 3.24 -4.41
C ILE A 11 -0.36 4.05 -3.94
N PHE A 12 -0.18 4.96 -2.99
CA PHE A 12 -1.28 5.81 -2.51
C PHE A 12 -1.82 6.68 -3.63
N ASP A 13 -0.93 7.26 -4.45
CA ASP A 13 -1.33 8.08 -5.58
C ASP A 13 -2.14 7.27 -6.60
N PHE A 14 -1.72 6.04 -6.86
CA PHE A 14 -2.46 5.13 -7.75
C PHE A 14 -3.86 4.86 -7.20
N PHE A 15 -3.98 4.51 -5.92
CA PHE A 15 -5.28 4.28 -5.30
C PHE A 15 -6.17 5.52 -5.43
N TYR A 16 -5.61 6.68 -5.16
CA TYR A 16 -6.36 7.94 -5.18
C TYR A 16 -6.87 8.29 -6.57
N LYS A 17 -6.04 8.10 -7.58
CA LYS A 17 -6.38 8.41 -8.97
C LYS A 17 -7.30 7.37 -9.61
N ASN A 18 -7.38 6.17 -9.04
CA ASN A 18 -8.14 5.06 -9.62
C ASN A 18 -9.26 4.60 -8.68
N LYS A 19 -9.91 5.53 -8.01
CA LYS A 19 -10.96 5.24 -7.03
C LYS A 19 -12.05 4.32 -7.59
N LYS A 20 -12.46 4.55 -8.84
CA LYS A 20 -13.52 3.73 -9.46
C LYS A 20 -13.10 2.28 -9.61
N THR A 21 -11.86 2.05 -10.07
CA THR A 21 -11.32 0.70 -10.22
C THR A 21 -11.20 0.01 -8.85
N ILE A 22 -10.68 0.74 -7.87
CA ILE A 22 -10.54 0.23 -6.50
C ILE A 22 -11.91 -0.16 -5.96
N ASP A 23 -12.91 0.70 -6.13
CA ASP A 23 -14.28 0.45 -5.67
C ASP A 23 -14.86 -0.81 -6.31
N LEU A 24 -14.62 -1.02 -7.61
CA LEU A 24 -15.08 -2.22 -8.29
C LEU A 24 -14.45 -3.49 -7.73
N LEU A 25 -13.15 -3.43 -7.41
CA LEU A 25 -12.46 -4.57 -6.81
C LEU A 25 -13.06 -4.92 -5.44
N TYR A 26 -13.34 -3.90 -4.62
CA TYR A 26 -13.95 -4.14 -3.31
C TYR A 26 -15.35 -4.71 -3.44
N LYS A 27 -16.15 -4.21 -4.37
CA LYS A 27 -17.51 -4.71 -4.59
C LYS A 27 -17.52 -6.17 -5.07
N ALA A 28 -16.47 -6.56 -5.78
CA ALA A 28 -16.33 -7.94 -6.27
C ALA A 28 -15.59 -8.85 -5.26
N ASN A 29 -15.21 -8.35 -4.10
CA ASN A 29 -14.38 -9.04 -3.10
C ASN A 29 -13.02 -9.48 -3.66
N LEU A 30 -12.48 -8.68 -4.58
CA LEU A 30 -11.19 -8.94 -5.22
C LEU A 30 -10.08 -8.00 -4.73
N GLN A 31 -10.32 -7.27 -3.64
CA GLN A 31 -9.37 -6.28 -3.14
C GLN A 31 -8.02 -6.88 -2.76
N PHE A 32 -7.97 -8.15 -2.39
CA PHE A 32 -6.70 -8.77 -1.99
C PHE A 32 -5.74 -8.97 -3.17
N PHE A 33 -6.21 -8.86 -4.41
CA PHE A 33 -5.32 -8.81 -5.58
C PHE A 33 -4.43 -7.56 -5.56
N LEU A 34 -4.86 -6.51 -4.84
CA LEU A 34 -4.05 -5.30 -4.68
C LEU A 34 -2.76 -5.57 -3.90
N VAL A 35 -2.77 -6.56 -3.00
CA VAL A 35 -1.56 -6.94 -2.26
C VAL A 35 -0.48 -7.45 -3.22
N ASP A 36 -0.87 -8.25 -4.22
CA ASP A 36 0.08 -8.76 -5.22
C ASP A 36 0.71 -7.61 -6.01
N ASN A 37 -0.10 -6.62 -6.38
CA ASN A 37 0.41 -5.43 -7.06
C ASN A 37 1.38 -4.65 -6.18
N ILE A 38 1.07 -4.50 -4.89
CA ILE A 38 1.94 -3.82 -3.95
C ILE A 38 3.27 -4.57 -3.82
N LEU A 39 3.23 -5.88 -3.73
CA LEU A 39 4.43 -6.72 -3.65
C LEU A 39 5.31 -6.55 -4.89
N ILE A 40 4.70 -6.48 -6.08
CA ILE A 40 5.42 -6.22 -7.32
C ILE A 40 6.13 -4.86 -7.25
N ASN A 41 5.45 -3.85 -6.74
CA ASN A 41 6.03 -2.51 -6.60
C ASN A 41 7.19 -2.48 -5.62
N PHE A 42 7.21 -3.37 -4.63
CA PHE A 42 8.34 -3.52 -3.70
C PHE A 42 9.37 -4.54 -4.20
N ASN A 43 9.26 -4.94 -5.46
CA ASN A 43 10.23 -5.82 -6.12
C ASN A 43 10.35 -7.19 -5.46
N TYR A 44 9.23 -7.71 -4.96
CA TYR A 44 9.18 -9.04 -4.38
C TYR A 44 9.54 -10.10 -5.43
N LYS A 45 10.41 -11.03 -5.06
CA LYS A 45 10.80 -12.15 -5.89
C LYS A 45 10.71 -13.43 -5.08
N LYS A 46 10.20 -14.49 -5.71
CA LYS A 46 10.02 -15.77 -5.05
C LYS A 46 11.32 -16.36 -4.53
N ASP A 47 12.44 -16.03 -5.17
CA ASP A 47 13.77 -16.50 -4.78
C ASP A 47 14.52 -15.52 -3.87
N ASP A 48 13.86 -14.49 -3.37
CA ASP A 48 14.46 -13.62 -2.35
C ASP A 48 14.87 -14.47 -1.13
N PRO A 49 16.01 -14.13 -0.48
CA PRO A 49 16.32 -14.75 0.82
C PRO A 49 15.15 -14.56 1.78
N ASN A 50 14.92 -15.53 2.65
CA ASN A 50 13.73 -15.53 3.51
C ASN A 50 13.53 -14.24 4.27
N ILE A 51 14.59 -13.71 4.91
CA ILE A 51 14.45 -12.48 5.70
C ILE A 51 14.05 -11.29 4.85
N ILE A 52 14.51 -11.24 3.61
CA ILE A 52 14.16 -10.17 2.68
C ILE A 52 12.70 -10.34 2.23
N ALA A 53 12.30 -11.56 1.89
CA ALA A 53 10.93 -11.85 1.48
C ALA A 53 9.94 -11.49 2.59
N TYR A 54 10.24 -11.88 3.83
CA TYR A 54 9.37 -11.56 4.97
C TYR A 54 9.25 -10.06 5.17
N SER A 55 10.35 -9.32 5.06
CA SER A 55 10.36 -7.87 5.20
C SER A 55 9.48 -7.21 4.14
N LYS A 56 9.57 -7.66 2.90
CA LYS A 56 8.75 -7.11 1.80
C LYS A 56 7.28 -7.39 2.02
N VAL A 57 6.94 -8.59 2.47
CA VAL A 57 5.55 -8.97 2.75
C VAL A 57 4.99 -8.13 3.90
N MET A 58 5.77 -7.93 4.97
CA MET A 58 5.33 -7.09 6.08
C MET A 58 5.03 -5.67 5.63
N VAL A 59 5.90 -5.07 4.82
CA VAL A 59 5.70 -3.71 4.32
C VAL A 59 4.47 -3.67 3.40
N ALA A 60 4.31 -4.66 2.52
CA ALA A 60 3.18 -4.71 1.60
C ALA A 60 1.85 -4.77 2.35
N TYR A 61 1.75 -5.58 3.40
CA TYR A 61 0.51 -5.66 4.18
C TYR A 61 0.28 -4.42 5.04
N LEU A 62 1.34 -3.79 5.53
CA LEU A 62 1.21 -2.51 6.22
C LEU A 62 0.61 -1.46 5.27
N VAL A 63 1.16 -1.36 4.07
CA VAL A 63 0.68 -0.40 3.06
C VAL A 63 -0.75 -0.73 2.66
N PHE A 64 -1.05 -1.99 2.40
CA PHE A 64 -2.40 -2.41 2.04
C PHE A 64 -3.39 -2.14 3.17
N GLY A 65 -3.02 -2.45 4.41
CA GLY A 65 -3.88 -2.20 5.57
C GLY A 65 -4.25 -0.73 5.68
N LEU A 66 -3.29 0.16 5.45
CA LEU A 66 -3.55 1.59 5.49
C LEU A 66 -4.44 2.01 4.31
N CYS A 67 -4.19 1.49 3.11
CA CYS A 67 -5.03 1.76 1.95
C CYS A 67 -6.47 1.26 2.17
N ASP A 68 -6.61 0.09 2.79
CA ASP A 68 -7.91 -0.51 3.07
C ASP A 68 -8.73 0.38 4.00
N GLU A 69 -8.13 0.84 5.09
CA GLU A 69 -8.82 1.72 6.03
C GLU A 69 -9.13 3.07 5.39
N TRP A 70 -8.19 3.60 4.62
CA TRP A 70 -8.36 4.85 3.87
C TRP A 70 -9.55 4.75 2.91
N TYR A 71 -9.64 3.64 2.18
CA TYR A 71 -10.77 3.39 1.27
C TYR A 71 -12.09 3.34 2.05
N LYS A 72 -12.13 2.58 3.16
CA LYS A 72 -13.34 2.41 3.97
C LYS A 72 -13.83 3.74 4.55
N ARG A 73 -12.92 4.68 4.78
CA ARG A 73 -13.24 6.01 5.31
C ARG A 73 -13.45 7.06 4.22
N GLY A 74 -13.57 6.64 2.96
CA GLY A 74 -13.95 7.51 1.84
C GLY A 74 -12.79 8.22 1.15
N MET A 75 -11.55 7.88 1.49
CA MET A 75 -10.36 8.47 0.87
C MET A 75 -10.37 10.00 0.91
N VAL A 76 -10.69 10.57 2.05
CA VAL A 76 -10.77 12.01 2.24
C VAL A 76 -9.39 12.67 2.18
N GLU A 77 -8.40 12.01 2.80
CA GLU A 77 -7.04 12.53 2.84
C GLU A 77 -6.37 12.39 1.46
N SER A 78 -5.45 13.30 1.17
CA SER A 78 -4.60 13.19 -0.02
C SER A 78 -3.54 12.10 0.19
N PRO A 79 -2.91 11.61 -0.90
CA PRO A 79 -1.78 10.69 -0.76
C PRO A 79 -0.67 11.22 0.14
N GLU A 80 -0.39 12.53 0.09
CA GLU A 80 0.61 13.17 0.93
C GLU A 80 0.24 13.08 2.41
N GLU A 81 -1.05 13.31 2.71
CA GLU A 81 -1.54 13.27 4.09
C GLU A 81 -1.50 11.84 4.65
N ILE A 82 -1.84 10.84 3.82
CA ILE A 82 -1.79 9.44 4.22
C ILE A 82 -0.33 9.01 4.45
N LEU A 83 0.58 9.45 3.58
CA LEU A 83 2.00 9.16 3.76
C LEU A 83 2.52 9.73 5.08
N ALA A 84 2.05 10.92 5.45
CA ALA A 84 2.44 11.56 6.70
C ALA A 84 2.06 10.73 7.93
N VAL A 85 0.99 9.95 7.85
CA VAL A 85 0.58 9.05 8.95
C VAL A 85 1.69 8.05 9.26
N ILE A 86 2.30 7.46 8.21
CA ILE A 86 3.41 6.53 8.40
C ILE A 86 4.60 7.23 9.05
N LYS A 87 4.93 8.43 8.59
CA LYS A 87 6.03 9.21 9.13
C LYS A 87 5.82 9.54 10.60
N GLN A 88 4.59 9.86 10.99
CA GLN A 88 4.25 10.15 12.39
C GLN A 88 4.46 8.94 13.28
N GLN A 89 4.10 7.74 12.81
CA GLN A 89 4.30 6.51 13.58
C GLN A 89 5.78 6.27 13.84
N LYS A 90 6.64 6.59 12.89
CA LYS A 90 8.08 6.42 13.04
C LYS A 90 8.69 7.43 14.01
N SER A 91 8.05 8.57 14.21
CA SER A 91 8.54 9.62 15.09
C SER A 91 8.30 9.31 16.58
N ASN A 92 7.43 8.36 16.85
CA ASN A 92 7.12 7.94 18.24
C ASN A 92 8.02 6.74 18.66
#